data_6f186c5fa3b44cfbbc4bb56c3c243986
#
_entry.id   6f186c5fa3b44cfbbc4bb56c3c243986
#
_cell.length_a   1.000
_cell.length_b   1.000
_cell.length_c   1.000
_cell.angle_alpha   90.00
_cell.angle_beta   90.00
_cell.angle_gamma   90.00
#
_symmetry.space_group_name_H-M   'P 1'
#
loop_
_entity.id
_entity.type
_entity.pdbx_description
1 polymer ?
#
loop_
_entity_poly.entity_id
_entity_poly.type
_entity_poly.pdbx_seq_one_letter_code
_entity_poly.pdbx_strand_id
1 'polypeptide(L)'
;MSQSSVAVTAHRTAGRVAVSLALIRWLLVGVAFMGLNTLLLWWSKERMGFPLWLGSSVSSEIVATTRFFVNDRWVFGQKRPNWSRFWQYHVANFSSFLIWLGLTNLLPLLWRAPQIFGVRTYLIASVVATICSMGWSIVTNFGWVWK
;
A
#
# COMPACT_ATOMS: atom_id res chain seq x y z
N MET A 1 26.18 30.48 -22.70
CA MET A 1 25.51 29.25 -22.14
C MET A 1 24.92 28.50 -23.31
N SER A 2 25.36 27.25 -23.52
CA SER A 2 24.95 26.45 -24.70
C SER A 2 23.49 26.00 -24.57
N GLN A 3 22.72 26.09 -25.67
CA GLN A 3 21.31 25.62 -25.75
C GLN A 3 21.12 24.14 -25.29
N SER A 4 22.17 23.34 -25.45
CA SER A 4 22.18 21.93 -24.97
C SER A 4 22.08 21.79 -23.45
N SER A 5 22.70 22.71 -22.68
CA SER A 5 22.65 22.64 -21.21
C SER A 5 21.25 23.01 -20.66
N VAL A 6 20.54 23.91 -21.32
CA VAL A 6 19.18 24.31 -20.95
C VAL A 6 18.19 23.19 -21.24
N ALA A 7 18.31 22.52 -22.39
CA ALA A 7 17.45 21.39 -22.76
C ALA A 7 17.60 20.19 -21.82
N VAL A 8 18.85 19.85 -21.44
CA VAL A 8 19.13 18.77 -20.48
C VAL A 8 18.56 19.07 -19.10
N THR A 9 18.68 20.31 -18.63
CA THR A 9 18.13 20.72 -17.34
C THR A 9 16.61 20.68 -17.33
N ALA A 10 15.96 21.17 -18.40
CA ALA A 10 14.50 21.13 -18.54
C ALA A 10 13.97 19.69 -18.55
N HIS A 11 14.62 18.77 -19.25
CA HIS A 11 14.22 17.36 -19.29
C HIS A 11 14.35 16.67 -17.94
N ARG A 12 15.43 16.94 -17.19
CA ARG A 12 15.63 16.44 -15.82
C ARG A 12 14.59 16.98 -14.85
N THR A 13 14.23 18.26 -14.97
CA THR A 13 13.22 18.89 -14.10
C THR A 13 11.84 18.32 -14.37
N ALA A 14 11.44 18.15 -15.64
CA ALA A 14 10.17 17.55 -16.02
C ALA A 14 10.04 16.10 -15.51
N GLY A 15 11.12 15.30 -15.62
CA GLY A 15 11.15 13.94 -15.08
C GLY A 15 10.97 13.90 -13.56
N ARG A 16 11.64 14.79 -12.82
CA ARG A 16 11.48 14.89 -11.35
C ARG A 16 10.07 15.29 -10.93
N VAL A 17 9.44 16.23 -11.61
CA VAL A 17 8.06 16.65 -11.33
C VAL A 17 7.09 15.51 -11.59
N ALA A 18 7.25 14.76 -12.67
CA ALA A 18 6.40 13.62 -12.99
C ALA A 18 6.50 12.51 -11.93
N VAL A 19 7.72 12.20 -11.46
CA VAL A 19 7.93 11.22 -10.37
C VAL A 19 7.31 11.71 -9.06
N SER A 20 7.45 13.00 -8.73
CA SER A 20 6.87 13.57 -7.52
C SER A 20 5.35 13.51 -7.53
N LEU A 21 4.70 13.80 -8.67
CA LEU A 21 3.25 13.70 -8.81
C LEU A 21 2.76 12.24 -8.71
N ALA A 22 3.48 11.29 -9.32
CA ALA A 22 3.16 9.87 -9.19
C ALA A 22 3.27 9.40 -7.74
N LEU A 23 4.31 9.84 -7.02
CA LEU A 23 4.49 9.52 -5.60
C LEU A 23 3.36 10.09 -4.74
N ILE A 24 2.97 11.36 -4.94
CA ILE A 24 1.85 11.97 -4.20
C ILE A 24 0.56 11.21 -4.46
N ARG A 25 0.24 10.90 -5.71
CA ARG A 25 -0.95 10.10 -6.07
C ARG A 25 -0.90 8.72 -5.43
N TRP A 26 0.26 8.07 -5.47
CA TRP A 26 0.46 6.76 -4.85
C TRP A 26 0.23 6.80 -3.33
N LEU A 27 0.72 7.84 -2.64
CA LEU A 27 0.49 8.05 -1.22
C LEU A 27 -1.00 8.29 -0.91
N LEU A 28 -1.69 9.12 -1.70
CA LEU A 28 -3.13 9.37 -1.54
C LEU A 28 -3.94 8.07 -1.69
N VAL A 29 -3.63 7.26 -2.71
CA VAL A 29 -4.20 5.92 -2.88
C VAL A 29 -3.90 5.07 -1.66
N GLY A 30 -2.66 5.10 -1.16
CA GLY A 30 -2.24 4.36 0.03
C GLY A 30 -3.10 4.69 1.25
N VAL A 31 -3.29 5.97 1.55
CA VAL A 31 -4.11 6.43 2.68
C VAL A 31 -5.58 6.04 2.51
N ALA A 32 -6.16 6.25 1.33
CA ALA A 32 -7.55 5.88 1.06
C ALA A 32 -7.78 4.36 1.23
N PHE A 33 -6.87 3.55 0.70
CA PHE A 33 -6.96 2.08 0.82
C PHE A 33 -6.60 1.56 2.22
N MET A 34 -5.84 2.30 3.01
CA MET A 34 -5.66 2.01 4.44
C MET A 34 -7.00 2.11 5.18
N GLY A 35 -7.75 3.18 4.95
CA GLY A 35 -9.09 3.34 5.52
C GLY A 35 -10.04 2.22 5.09
N LEU A 36 -10.06 1.89 3.80
CA LEU A 36 -10.87 0.79 3.27
C LEU A 36 -10.49 -0.56 3.89
N ASN A 37 -9.20 -0.85 4.03
CA ASN A 37 -8.73 -2.08 4.65
C ASN A 37 -9.16 -2.19 6.12
N THR A 38 -9.03 -1.09 6.87
CA THR A 38 -9.46 -1.04 8.27
C THR A 38 -10.97 -1.26 8.41
N LEU A 39 -11.76 -0.65 7.53
CA LEU A 39 -13.22 -0.82 7.49
C LEU A 39 -13.62 -2.28 7.16
N LEU A 40 -13.00 -2.87 6.14
CA LEU A 40 -13.25 -4.27 5.75
C LEU A 40 -12.84 -5.25 6.85
N LEU A 41 -11.71 -5.00 7.52
CA LEU A 41 -11.25 -5.81 8.65
C LEU A 41 -12.23 -5.72 9.83
N TRP A 42 -12.66 -4.50 10.18
CA TRP A 42 -13.66 -4.31 11.21
C TRP A 42 -14.97 -5.06 10.86
N TRP A 43 -15.47 -4.87 9.64
CA TRP A 43 -16.71 -5.53 9.19
C TRP A 43 -16.59 -7.05 9.18
N SER A 44 -15.50 -7.60 8.67
CA SER A 44 -15.24 -9.05 8.67
C SER A 44 -15.21 -9.63 10.07
N LYS A 45 -14.60 -8.90 11.03
CA LYS A 45 -14.48 -9.38 12.40
C LYS A 45 -15.76 -9.20 13.21
N GLU A 46 -16.35 -8.01 13.21
CA GLU A 46 -17.45 -7.65 14.12
C GLU A 46 -18.83 -8.06 13.57
N ARG A 47 -18.99 -8.14 12.24
CA ARG A 47 -20.27 -8.51 11.61
C ARG A 47 -20.31 -9.93 11.10
N MET A 48 -19.20 -10.45 10.56
CA MET A 48 -19.15 -11.80 10.02
C MET A 48 -18.59 -12.83 11.01
N GLY A 49 -18.01 -12.38 12.13
CA GLY A 49 -17.43 -13.26 13.14
C GLY A 49 -16.15 -13.99 12.70
N PHE A 50 -15.49 -13.50 11.64
CA PHE A 50 -14.27 -14.15 11.16
C PHE A 50 -13.14 -14.05 12.20
N PRO A 51 -12.31 -15.11 12.34
CA PRO A 51 -11.08 -14.99 13.09
C PRO A 51 -10.16 -13.93 12.46
N LEU A 52 -9.34 -13.26 13.27
CA LEU A 52 -8.54 -12.11 12.82
C LEU A 52 -7.69 -12.42 11.60
N TRP A 53 -7.04 -13.59 11.57
CA TRP A 53 -6.19 -14.00 10.45
C TRP A 53 -6.97 -14.15 9.13
N LEU A 54 -8.20 -14.66 9.17
CA LEU A 54 -9.03 -14.81 7.97
C LEU A 54 -9.57 -13.45 7.52
N GLY A 55 -10.10 -12.65 8.45
CA GLY A 55 -10.58 -11.29 8.17
C GLY A 55 -9.49 -10.40 7.59
N SER A 56 -8.27 -10.47 8.13
CA SER A 56 -7.13 -9.71 7.63
C SER A 56 -6.67 -10.17 6.24
N SER A 57 -6.66 -11.48 5.99
CA SER A 57 -6.28 -12.03 4.67
C SER A 57 -7.29 -11.66 3.58
N VAL A 58 -8.58 -11.83 3.84
CA VAL A 58 -9.65 -11.50 2.89
C VAL A 58 -9.69 -10.00 2.60
N SER A 59 -9.65 -9.16 3.64
CA SER A 59 -9.66 -7.70 3.45
C SER A 59 -8.45 -7.21 2.69
N SER A 60 -7.26 -7.73 2.98
CA SER A 60 -6.03 -7.32 2.30
C SER A 60 -6.01 -7.73 0.83
N GLU A 61 -6.54 -8.90 0.46
CA GLU A 61 -6.60 -9.36 -0.93
C GLU A 61 -7.58 -8.51 -1.77
N ILE A 62 -8.76 -8.21 -1.23
CA ILE A 62 -9.71 -7.28 -1.87
C ILE A 62 -9.06 -5.92 -2.11
N VAL A 63 -8.40 -5.39 -1.08
CA VAL A 63 -7.69 -4.10 -1.14
C VAL A 63 -6.54 -4.14 -2.13
N ALA A 64 -5.70 -5.17 -2.13
CA ALA A 64 -4.55 -5.29 -3.02
C ALA A 64 -5.00 -5.33 -4.50
N THR A 65 -6.00 -6.15 -4.82
CA THR A 65 -6.54 -6.27 -6.17
C THR A 65 -7.12 -4.94 -6.66
N THR A 66 -7.97 -4.31 -5.86
CA THR A 66 -8.60 -3.03 -6.24
C THR A 66 -7.56 -1.91 -6.37
N ARG A 67 -6.61 -1.85 -5.44
CA ARG A 67 -5.51 -0.89 -5.45
C ARG A 67 -4.61 -1.04 -6.68
N PHE A 68 -4.37 -2.26 -7.18
CA PHE A 68 -3.63 -2.47 -8.42
C PHE A 68 -4.27 -1.71 -9.59
N PHE A 69 -5.58 -1.88 -9.82
CA PHE A 69 -6.27 -1.21 -10.91
C PHE A 69 -6.25 0.32 -10.79
N VAL A 70 -6.40 0.85 -9.58
CA VAL A 70 -6.33 2.29 -9.34
C VAL A 70 -4.91 2.80 -9.58
N ASN A 71 -3.89 2.13 -9.09
CA ASN A 71 -2.50 2.52 -9.32
C ASN A 71 -2.13 2.45 -10.79
N ASP A 72 -2.46 1.34 -11.47
CA ASP A 72 -2.13 1.14 -12.89
C ASP A 72 -2.72 2.27 -13.76
N ARG A 73 -3.95 2.67 -13.48
CA ARG A 73 -4.67 3.66 -14.29
C ARG A 73 -4.39 5.11 -13.87
N TRP A 74 -4.53 5.41 -12.58
CA TRP A 74 -4.50 6.79 -12.08
C TRP A 74 -3.11 7.27 -11.68
N VAL A 75 -2.30 6.41 -11.09
CA VAL A 75 -0.94 6.79 -10.66
C VAL A 75 0.04 6.73 -11.82
N PHE A 76 0.04 5.61 -12.54
CA PHE A 76 1.02 5.32 -13.59
C PHE A 76 0.50 5.55 -15.02
N GLY A 77 -0.77 5.95 -15.19
CA GLY A 77 -1.35 6.36 -16.46
C GLY A 77 -1.36 5.28 -17.54
N GLN A 78 -1.38 4.01 -17.15
CA GLN A 78 -1.34 2.90 -18.10
C GLN A 78 -2.69 2.75 -18.84
N LYS A 79 -2.63 2.61 -20.17
CA LYS A 79 -3.84 2.54 -21.00
C LYS A 79 -4.64 1.25 -20.78
N ARG A 80 -3.97 0.13 -20.53
CA ARG A 80 -4.58 -1.18 -20.30
C ARG A 80 -3.87 -1.93 -19.17
N PRO A 81 -4.62 -2.60 -18.28
CA PRO A 81 -4.03 -3.50 -17.30
C PRO A 81 -3.24 -4.61 -18.03
N ASN A 82 -2.06 -4.93 -17.51
CA ASN A 82 -1.24 -6.01 -18.04
C ASN A 82 -1.15 -7.11 -16.99
N TRP A 83 -1.43 -8.36 -17.39
CA TRP A 83 -1.38 -9.53 -16.53
C TRP A 83 0.01 -9.75 -15.90
N SER A 84 1.07 -9.49 -16.66
CA SER A 84 2.45 -9.57 -16.14
C SER A 84 2.68 -8.55 -15.02
N ARG A 85 2.25 -7.28 -15.19
CA ARG A 85 2.35 -6.26 -14.13
C ARG A 85 1.47 -6.59 -12.92
N PHE A 86 0.30 -7.17 -13.15
CA PHE A 86 -0.58 -7.62 -12.07
C PHE A 86 0.15 -8.64 -11.18
N TRP A 87 0.77 -9.66 -11.76
CA TRP A 87 1.55 -10.64 -11.02
C TRP A 87 2.78 -10.04 -10.35
N GLN A 88 3.55 -9.20 -11.05
CA GLN A 88 4.70 -8.51 -10.46
C GLN A 88 4.28 -7.66 -9.27
N TYR A 89 3.15 -6.95 -9.39
CA TYR A 89 2.58 -6.18 -8.29
C TYR A 89 2.21 -7.06 -7.09
N HIS A 90 1.53 -8.19 -7.32
CA HIS A 90 1.17 -9.11 -6.24
C HIS A 90 2.41 -9.73 -5.59
N VAL A 91 3.40 -10.14 -6.35
CA VAL A 91 4.67 -10.67 -5.81
C VAL A 91 5.41 -9.60 -5.01
N ALA A 92 5.54 -8.37 -5.53
CA ALA A 92 6.19 -7.26 -4.82
C ALA A 92 5.46 -6.89 -3.52
N ASN A 93 4.13 -6.92 -3.53
CA ASN A 93 3.34 -6.62 -2.35
C ASN A 93 3.19 -7.80 -1.39
N PHE A 94 3.48 -9.03 -1.82
CA PHE A 94 3.39 -10.22 -0.96
C PHE A 94 4.32 -10.10 0.26
N SER A 95 5.54 -9.62 0.08
CA SER A 95 6.45 -9.35 1.19
C SER A 95 5.93 -8.24 2.11
N SER A 96 5.35 -7.19 1.54
CA SER A 96 4.68 -6.12 2.31
C SER A 96 3.47 -6.66 3.08
N PHE A 97 2.71 -7.56 2.46
CA PHE A 97 1.59 -8.25 3.11
C PHE A 97 2.05 -9.11 4.28
N LEU A 98 3.14 -9.86 4.14
CA LEU A 98 3.70 -10.66 5.23
C LEU A 98 4.14 -9.79 6.40
N ILE A 99 4.77 -8.64 6.13
CA ILE A 99 5.14 -7.66 7.17
C ILE A 99 3.87 -7.15 7.87
N TRP A 100 2.86 -6.74 7.09
CA TRP A 100 1.60 -6.24 7.63
C TRP A 100 0.86 -7.29 8.46
N LEU A 101 0.74 -8.50 7.95
CA LEU A 101 0.08 -9.62 8.63
C LEU A 101 0.80 -9.98 9.93
N GLY A 102 2.12 -10.10 9.87
CA GLY A 102 2.95 -10.40 11.04
C GLY A 102 2.79 -9.35 12.13
N LEU A 103 2.97 -8.07 11.80
CA LEU A 103 2.87 -6.99 12.78
C LEU A 103 1.44 -6.85 13.33
N THR A 104 0.40 -6.96 12.50
CA THR A 104 -1.00 -6.86 12.93
C THR A 104 -1.36 -7.94 13.95
N ASN A 105 -0.77 -9.13 13.84
CA ASN A 105 -1.05 -10.25 14.75
C ASN A 105 -0.08 -10.31 15.95
N LEU A 106 1.19 -9.97 15.78
CA LEU A 106 2.19 -10.03 16.84
C LEU A 106 2.13 -8.87 17.82
N LEU A 107 1.90 -7.63 17.34
CA LEU A 107 1.88 -6.46 18.22
C LEU A 107 0.82 -6.55 19.33
N PRO A 108 -0.43 -6.99 19.08
CA PRO A 108 -1.41 -7.18 20.15
C PRO A 108 -0.97 -8.19 21.22
N LEU A 109 -0.21 -9.23 20.83
CA LEU A 109 0.32 -10.23 21.77
C LEU A 109 1.45 -9.64 22.62
N LEU A 110 2.32 -8.81 22.04
CA LEU A 110 3.43 -8.17 22.75
C LEU A 110 2.92 -7.09 23.72
N TRP A 111 1.94 -6.30 23.33
CA TRP A 111 1.40 -5.23 24.17
C TRP A 111 0.55 -5.72 25.33
N ARG A 112 0.07 -6.98 25.29
CA ARG A 112 -0.71 -7.65 26.36
C ARG A 112 -1.92 -6.85 26.89
N ALA A 113 -2.35 -5.82 26.16
CA ALA A 113 -3.47 -4.97 26.52
C ALA A 113 -4.57 -5.12 25.47
N PRO A 114 -5.84 -5.37 25.86
CA PRO A 114 -6.95 -5.50 24.90
C PRO A 114 -7.31 -4.17 24.24
N GLN A 115 -7.01 -3.05 24.92
CA GLN A 115 -7.26 -1.70 24.44
C GLN A 115 -6.10 -0.77 24.85
N ILE A 116 -5.80 0.18 23.96
CA ILE A 116 -4.84 1.27 24.18
C ILE A 116 -5.57 2.58 23.84
N PHE A 117 -5.59 3.53 24.77
CA PHE A 117 -6.34 4.80 24.63
C PHE A 117 -7.82 4.62 24.24
N GLY A 118 -8.49 3.59 24.76
CA GLY A 118 -9.90 3.30 24.44
C GLY A 118 -10.12 2.65 23.06
N VAL A 119 -9.07 2.43 22.28
CA VAL A 119 -9.13 1.79 20.96
C VAL A 119 -8.66 0.33 21.06
N ARG A 120 -9.34 -0.58 20.36
CA ARG A 120 -8.94 -1.99 20.27
C ARG A 120 -7.50 -2.12 19.76
N THR A 121 -6.64 -2.83 20.48
CA THR A 121 -5.20 -2.94 20.20
C THR A 121 -4.90 -3.44 18.78
N TYR A 122 -5.70 -4.36 18.23
CA TYR A 122 -5.51 -4.86 16.86
C TYR A 122 -5.71 -3.78 15.78
N LEU A 123 -6.55 -2.77 16.04
CA LEU A 123 -6.74 -1.65 15.11
C LEU A 123 -5.50 -0.74 15.08
N ILE A 124 -4.94 -0.44 16.26
CA ILE A 124 -3.68 0.33 16.36
C ILE A 124 -2.54 -0.45 15.71
N ALA A 125 -2.44 -1.76 15.98
CA ALA A 125 -1.46 -2.63 15.36
C ALA A 125 -1.58 -2.65 13.82
N SER A 126 -2.80 -2.71 13.29
CA SER A 126 -3.05 -2.65 11.84
C SER A 126 -2.58 -1.34 11.20
N VAL A 127 -2.78 -0.19 11.88
CA VAL A 127 -2.28 1.11 11.40
C VAL A 127 -0.75 1.15 11.39
N VAL A 128 -0.10 0.75 12.49
CA VAL A 128 1.37 0.69 12.57
C VAL A 128 1.93 -0.25 11.51
N ALA A 129 1.36 -1.44 11.38
CA ALA A 129 1.74 -2.42 10.37
C ALA A 129 1.60 -1.87 8.94
N THR A 130 0.54 -1.08 8.67
CA THR A 130 0.33 -0.45 7.37
C THR A 130 1.41 0.58 7.05
N ILE A 131 1.80 1.42 8.01
CA ILE A 131 2.89 2.40 7.81
C ILE A 131 4.20 1.69 7.49
N CYS A 132 4.57 0.64 8.24
CA CYS A 132 5.78 -0.13 8.00
C CYS A 132 5.76 -0.84 6.63
N SER A 133 4.66 -1.52 6.30
CA SER A 133 4.52 -2.23 5.02
C SER A 133 4.46 -1.27 3.83
N MET A 134 3.93 -0.06 4.01
CA MET A 134 3.89 0.97 2.97
C MET A 134 5.29 1.47 2.61
N GLY A 135 6.16 1.69 3.60
CA GLY A 135 7.57 2.03 3.37
C GLY A 135 8.29 0.97 2.52
N TRP A 136 8.11 -0.30 2.88
CA TRP A 136 8.64 -1.43 2.11
C TRP A 136 8.06 -1.51 0.69
N SER A 137 6.74 -1.27 0.57
CA SER A 137 6.04 -1.28 -0.71
C SER A 137 6.52 -0.18 -1.66
N ILE A 138 6.91 1.00 -1.17
CA ILE A 138 7.53 2.06 -2.00
C ILE A 138 8.78 1.51 -2.67
N VAL A 139 9.70 0.96 -1.88
CA VAL A 139 10.98 0.46 -2.38
C VAL A 139 10.77 -0.62 -3.45
N THR A 140 9.92 -1.59 -3.20
CA THR A 140 9.69 -2.72 -4.11
C THR A 140 8.92 -2.32 -5.36
N ASN A 141 7.88 -1.51 -5.25
CA ASN A 141 7.07 -1.11 -6.41
C ASN A 141 7.82 -0.15 -7.33
N PHE A 142 8.45 0.90 -6.82
CA PHE A 142 9.20 1.85 -7.65
C PHE A 142 10.54 1.28 -8.16
N GLY A 143 11.12 0.33 -7.42
CA GLY A 143 12.37 -0.31 -7.82
C GLY A 143 12.21 -1.44 -8.83
N TRP A 144 11.06 -2.11 -8.91
CA TRP A 144 10.88 -3.33 -9.71
C TRP A 144 9.65 -3.34 -10.62
N VAL A 145 8.45 -3.00 -10.10
CA VAL A 145 7.19 -3.16 -10.87
C VAL A 145 7.03 -2.08 -11.94
N TRP A 146 7.42 -0.85 -11.63
CA TRP A 146 7.16 0.33 -12.46
C TRP A 146 8.44 0.97 -13.02
N LYS A 147 9.40 0.13 -13.38
CA LYS A 147 10.61 0.55 -14.12
C LYS A 147 10.31 0.94 -15.55
#